data_6a3160f650f42944d00a701a3c65e5ad
#
_entry.id   6a3160f650f42944d00a701a3c65e5ad
#
_cell.length_a   1.000
_cell.length_b   1.000
_cell.length_c   1.000
_cell.angle_alpha   90.00
_cell.angle_beta   90.00
_cell.angle_gamma   90.00
#
_symmetry.space_group_name_H-M   'P 1'
#
loop_
_entity.id
_entity.type
_entity.pdbx_description
1 polymer ?
#
loop_
_entity_poly.entity_id
_entity_poly.type
_entity_poly.pdbx_seq_one_letter_code
_entity_poly.pdbx_strand_id
1 'polypeptide(L)'
;MKNYLLLCGGVGGAKLALGFKNSIDSDNLTIAVNTGDDFTHLGLRICPDLDTVMYTLASESDTSKGWGRKDESWNMLSALSEMEGETWFQLGDKDLATHIQRTHLINSGQSLTDATHNLCESFNLPKFIFPMSNQSVETYIQTKNRLLSFQEYFVKLKCEPPVTDFVFKGLDKADFNKDLDLSTYDEIIICPSNPYVSINPMLQLPKLKNYLHDYSHNVTTISPIVNAQSLKGPTAKMMQELGQEVSVKTIAKFYNNYSQRIFIDSSDVSESDALNDLGYEVHITDLIMNS
;
A
#
# COMPACT_ATOMS: atom_id res chain seq x y z
N MET A 1 -13.57 -21.44 9.11
CA MET A 1 -12.72 -20.89 8.00
C MET A 1 -11.58 -20.12 8.63
N LYS A 2 -10.45 -19.94 7.93
CA LYS A 2 -9.35 -19.09 8.42
C LYS A 2 -9.70 -17.62 8.25
N ASN A 3 -9.32 -16.79 9.22
CA ASN A 3 -9.40 -15.34 9.17
C ASN A 3 -8.08 -14.76 8.65
N TYR A 4 -8.15 -13.92 7.64
CA TYR A 4 -6.98 -13.33 6.97
C TYR A 4 -6.90 -11.81 7.19
N LEU A 5 -5.70 -11.34 7.52
CA LEU A 5 -5.35 -9.93 7.48
C LEU A 5 -4.35 -9.69 6.35
N LEU A 6 -4.69 -8.81 5.42
CA LEU A 6 -3.78 -8.37 4.36
C LEU A 6 -3.16 -7.02 4.76
N LEU A 7 -1.83 -6.92 4.74
CA LEU A 7 -1.09 -5.66 4.83
C LEU A 7 -0.81 -5.17 3.42
N CYS A 8 -1.47 -4.10 3.02
CA CYS A 8 -1.63 -3.74 1.62
C CYS A 8 -1.25 -2.26 1.38
N GLY A 9 -0.67 -1.99 0.22
CA GLY A 9 -0.47 -0.66 -0.32
C GLY A 9 -0.27 -0.72 -1.84
N GLY A 10 -0.73 0.30 -2.54
CA GLY A 10 -0.58 0.42 -3.98
C GLY A 10 -1.24 -0.68 -4.83
N VAL A 11 -0.88 -0.68 -6.11
CA VAL A 11 -1.54 -1.51 -7.15
C VAL A 11 -1.30 -3.00 -6.97
N GLY A 12 -0.08 -3.41 -6.60
CA GLY A 12 0.26 -4.83 -6.43
C GLY A 12 -0.54 -5.45 -5.29
N GLY A 13 -0.61 -4.76 -4.14
CA GLY A 13 -1.41 -5.17 -3.01
C GLY A 13 -2.90 -5.22 -3.31
N ALA A 14 -3.43 -4.23 -4.02
CA ALA A 14 -4.85 -4.18 -4.42
C ALA A 14 -5.25 -5.37 -5.32
N LYS A 15 -4.38 -5.80 -6.24
CA LYS A 15 -4.62 -6.98 -7.09
C LYS A 15 -4.69 -8.27 -6.27
N LEU A 16 -3.76 -8.46 -5.32
CA LEU A 16 -3.81 -9.61 -4.43
C LEU A 16 -5.08 -9.59 -3.57
N ALA A 17 -5.43 -8.43 -3.02
CA ALA A 17 -6.65 -8.25 -2.24
C ALA A 17 -7.92 -8.60 -3.06
N LEU A 18 -7.95 -8.25 -4.36
CA LEU A 18 -9.05 -8.65 -5.25
C LEU A 18 -9.10 -10.17 -5.42
N GLY A 19 -7.96 -10.84 -5.56
CA GLY A 19 -7.90 -12.31 -5.60
C GLY A 19 -8.47 -12.94 -4.34
N PHE A 20 -8.12 -12.44 -3.16
CA PHE A 20 -8.67 -12.89 -1.88
C PHE A 20 -10.18 -12.64 -1.81
N LYS A 21 -10.65 -11.41 -2.11
CA LYS A 21 -12.09 -11.08 -2.13
C LYS A 21 -12.91 -12.04 -3.01
N ASN A 22 -12.35 -12.49 -4.12
CA ASN A 22 -13.04 -13.39 -5.05
C ASN A 22 -12.95 -14.87 -4.62
N SER A 23 -12.09 -15.22 -3.67
CA SER A 23 -11.77 -16.61 -3.31
C SER A 23 -12.26 -17.02 -1.91
N ILE A 24 -12.47 -16.04 -1.02
CA ILE A 24 -12.87 -16.31 0.36
C ILE A 24 -14.08 -15.44 0.74
N ASP A 25 -14.78 -15.85 1.81
CA ASP A 25 -15.89 -15.09 2.36
C ASP A 25 -15.40 -13.73 2.90
N SER A 26 -16.15 -12.67 2.64
CA SER A 26 -15.84 -11.33 3.10
C SER A 26 -15.73 -11.20 4.62
N ASP A 27 -16.45 -12.03 5.37
CA ASP A 27 -16.41 -12.05 6.83
C ASP A 27 -15.08 -12.59 7.38
N ASN A 28 -14.29 -13.27 6.54
CA ASN A 28 -12.98 -13.83 6.88
C ASN A 28 -11.81 -13.03 6.28
N LEU A 29 -12.10 -11.87 5.67
CA LEU A 29 -11.10 -11.01 5.03
C LEU A 29 -11.05 -9.64 5.71
N THR A 30 -9.86 -9.21 6.10
CA THR A 30 -9.58 -7.84 6.53
C THR A 30 -8.38 -7.31 5.78
N ILE A 31 -8.42 -6.06 5.37
CA ILE A 31 -7.35 -5.41 4.61
C ILE A 31 -6.93 -4.13 5.35
N ALA A 32 -5.74 -4.13 5.93
CA ALA A 32 -5.12 -2.93 6.48
C ALA A 32 -4.29 -2.27 5.38
N VAL A 33 -4.62 -1.03 5.06
CA VAL A 33 -4.03 -0.30 3.94
C VAL A 33 -3.12 0.80 4.44
N ASN A 34 -1.97 0.95 3.78
CA ASN A 34 -1.02 2.02 4.04
C ASN A 34 -1.68 3.40 3.93
N THR A 35 -1.38 4.26 4.87
CA THR A 35 -1.75 5.69 4.86
C THR A 35 -0.53 6.61 4.95
N GLY A 36 0.67 6.03 4.79
CA GLY A 36 1.93 6.79 4.76
C GLY A 36 2.06 7.69 3.52
N ASP A 37 1.29 7.43 2.49
CA ASP A 37 1.27 8.19 1.24
C ASP A 37 0.18 9.26 1.23
N ASP A 38 -0.61 9.33 2.29
CA ASP A 38 -1.70 10.28 2.45
C ASP A 38 -1.16 11.71 2.55
N PHE A 39 -1.86 12.64 1.93
CA PHE A 39 -1.47 14.05 1.98
C PHE A 39 -2.69 14.97 1.78
N THR A 40 -2.46 16.27 1.96
CA THR A 40 -3.47 17.28 1.66
C THR A 40 -3.12 17.98 0.35
N HIS A 41 -4.07 18.00 -0.59
CA HIS A 41 -3.95 18.71 -1.87
C HIS A 41 -5.22 19.53 -2.12
N LEU A 42 -5.05 20.81 -2.43
CA LEU A 42 -6.16 21.76 -2.61
C LEU A 42 -7.17 21.77 -1.42
N GLY A 43 -6.65 21.54 -0.21
CA GLY A 43 -7.48 21.44 1.01
C GLY A 43 -8.23 20.13 1.19
N LEU A 44 -8.07 19.17 0.28
CA LEU A 44 -8.71 17.86 0.31
C LEU A 44 -7.77 16.79 0.89
N ARG A 45 -8.32 15.88 1.69
CA ARG A 45 -7.61 14.69 2.18
C ARG A 45 -7.55 13.63 1.07
N ILE A 46 -6.36 13.40 0.55
CA ILE A 46 -6.06 12.41 -0.49
C ILE A 46 -5.43 11.19 0.17
N CYS A 47 -5.97 10.00 -0.12
CA CYS A 47 -5.50 8.72 0.44
C CYS A 47 -5.25 7.71 -0.70
N PRO A 48 -4.13 7.82 -1.43
CA PRO A 48 -3.93 7.12 -2.71
C PRO A 48 -4.01 5.61 -2.62
N ASP A 49 -3.43 4.99 -1.57
CA ASP A 49 -3.45 3.54 -1.42
C ASP A 49 -4.84 3.02 -1.00
N LEU A 50 -5.54 3.72 -0.10
CA LEU A 50 -6.93 3.39 0.25
C LEU A 50 -7.84 3.46 -0.98
N ASP A 51 -7.69 4.49 -1.80
CA ASP A 51 -8.49 4.67 -3.01
C ASP A 51 -8.18 3.61 -4.06
N THR A 52 -6.91 3.31 -4.27
CA THR A 52 -6.48 2.24 -5.18
C THR A 52 -7.07 0.89 -4.79
N VAL A 53 -7.03 0.54 -3.50
CA VAL A 53 -7.60 -0.71 -2.99
C VAL A 53 -9.13 -0.70 -3.16
N MET A 54 -9.79 0.35 -2.70
CA MET A 54 -11.25 0.47 -2.78
C MET A 54 -11.76 0.42 -4.23
N TYR A 55 -11.15 1.20 -5.14
CA TYR A 55 -11.55 1.21 -6.55
C TYR A 55 -11.29 -0.12 -7.24
N THR A 56 -10.17 -0.78 -6.93
CA THR A 56 -9.86 -2.11 -7.49
C THR A 56 -10.89 -3.14 -7.04
N LEU A 57 -11.20 -3.19 -5.74
CA LEU A 57 -12.17 -4.14 -5.21
C LEU A 57 -13.61 -3.85 -5.65
N ALA A 58 -13.95 -2.61 -5.94
CA ALA A 58 -15.24 -2.19 -6.48
C ALA A 58 -15.34 -2.34 -8.02
N SER A 59 -14.27 -2.76 -8.70
CA SER A 59 -14.18 -2.77 -10.17
C SER A 59 -14.38 -1.37 -10.81
N GLU A 60 -13.96 -0.33 -10.08
CA GLU A 60 -14.05 1.08 -10.48
C GLU A 60 -12.68 1.69 -10.88
N SER A 61 -11.59 0.94 -10.76
CA SER A 61 -10.24 1.42 -11.12
C SER A 61 -10.05 1.53 -12.64
N ASP A 62 -9.27 2.52 -13.08
CA ASP A 62 -8.77 2.59 -14.47
C ASP A 62 -7.58 1.64 -14.62
N THR A 63 -7.83 0.45 -15.18
CA THR A 63 -6.80 -0.58 -15.38
C THR A 63 -5.78 -0.19 -16.44
N SER A 64 -6.12 0.73 -17.36
CA SER A 64 -5.22 1.18 -18.43
C SER A 64 -4.15 2.14 -17.91
N LYS A 65 -4.52 3.06 -17.04
CA LYS A 65 -3.59 3.98 -16.36
C LYS A 65 -2.92 3.34 -15.15
N GLY A 66 -3.64 2.42 -14.47
CA GLY A 66 -3.19 1.78 -13.23
C GLY A 66 -3.37 2.67 -11.99
N TRP A 67 -4.12 3.77 -12.08
CA TRP A 67 -4.51 4.65 -10.98
C TRP A 67 -5.80 5.40 -11.31
N GLY A 68 -6.48 5.92 -10.29
CA GLY A 68 -7.71 6.67 -10.42
C GLY A 68 -8.92 5.81 -10.80
N ARG A 69 -10.04 6.47 -11.07
CA ARG A 69 -11.30 5.81 -11.43
C ARG A 69 -11.42 5.65 -12.95
N LYS A 70 -12.16 4.64 -13.36
CA LYS A 70 -12.50 4.43 -14.77
C LYS A 70 -13.48 5.48 -15.29
N ASP A 71 -13.44 5.75 -16.57
CA ASP A 71 -14.35 6.68 -17.26
C ASP A 71 -14.35 8.08 -16.65
N GLU A 72 -13.17 8.60 -16.29
CA GLU A 72 -13.01 9.92 -15.73
C GLU A 72 -13.24 11.03 -16.77
N SER A 73 -13.80 12.15 -16.30
CA SER A 73 -13.71 13.45 -16.96
C SER A 73 -12.74 14.37 -16.21
N TRP A 74 -12.34 15.46 -16.85
CA TRP A 74 -11.24 16.32 -16.38
C TRP A 74 -11.64 17.79 -16.37
N ASN A 75 -12.95 18.08 -16.23
CA ASN A 75 -13.49 19.42 -16.34
C ASN A 75 -12.96 20.33 -15.22
N MET A 76 -12.95 19.83 -13.98
CA MET A 76 -12.41 20.58 -12.84
C MET A 76 -10.93 20.90 -13.05
N LEU A 77 -10.12 19.92 -13.44
CA LEU A 77 -8.68 20.11 -13.63
C LEU A 77 -8.38 21.09 -14.77
N SER A 78 -9.19 21.07 -15.85
CA SER A 78 -9.11 22.04 -16.95
C SER A 78 -9.43 23.46 -16.47
N ALA A 79 -10.54 23.62 -15.76
CA ALA A 79 -10.93 24.92 -15.21
C ALA A 79 -9.90 25.45 -14.19
N LEU A 80 -9.32 24.56 -13.37
CA LEU A 80 -8.25 24.92 -12.43
C LEU A 80 -6.99 25.38 -13.16
N SER A 81 -6.63 24.73 -14.26
CA SER A 81 -5.50 25.12 -15.10
C SER A 81 -5.69 26.51 -15.72
N GLU A 82 -6.93 26.85 -16.15
CA GLU A 82 -7.27 28.17 -16.69
C GLU A 82 -7.12 29.28 -15.63
N MET A 83 -7.26 28.92 -14.34
CA MET A 83 -7.03 29.82 -13.19
C MET A 83 -5.59 29.81 -12.69
N GLU A 84 -4.65 29.21 -13.43
CA GLU A 84 -3.23 29.05 -13.05
C GLU A 84 -3.04 28.27 -11.71
N GLY A 85 -3.99 27.41 -11.36
CA GLY A 85 -3.95 26.60 -10.16
C GLY A 85 -3.01 25.39 -10.28
N GLU A 86 -2.80 24.68 -9.17
CA GLU A 86 -1.93 23.52 -9.11
C GLU A 86 -2.56 22.28 -9.77
N THR A 87 -1.99 21.79 -10.87
CA THR A 87 -2.48 20.64 -11.65
C THR A 87 -1.50 19.48 -11.73
N TRP A 88 -0.40 19.54 -10.98
CA TRP A 88 0.63 18.49 -11.01
C TRP A 88 0.14 17.14 -10.47
N PHE A 89 -0.80 17.15 -9.52
CA PHE A 89 -1.47 15.96 -9.05
C PHE A 89 -2.82 15.84 -9.78
N GLN A 90 -2.93 14.85 -10.64
CA GLN A 90 -4.10 14.71 -11.50
C GLN A 90 -5.27 14.09 -10.73
N LEU A 91 -6.37 14.83 -10.69
CA LEU A 91 -7.66 14.42 -10.10
C LEU A 91 -8.73 14.42 -11.17
N GLY A 92 -9.31 13.28 -11.46
CA GLY A 92 -10.51 13.18 -12.29
C GLY A 92 -11.74 13.65 -11.52
N ASP A 93 -12.81 13.98 -12.23
CA ASP A 93 -14.02 14.56 -11.61
C ASP A 93 -14.71 13.58 -10.65
N LYS A 94 -14.70 12.27 -10.95
CA LYS A 94 -15.24 11.23 -10.07
C LYS A 94 -14.35 10.97 -8.86
N ASP A 95 -13.02 10.93 -9.05
CA ASP A 95 -12.04 10.77 -7.99
C ASP A 95 -12.11 11.96 -7.02
N LEU A 96 -12.21 13.17 -7.57
CA LEU A 96 -12.43 14.39 -6.79
C LEU A 96 -13.64 14.29 -5.87
N ALA A 97 -14.76 13.72 -6.33
CA ALA A 97 -15.94 13.53 -5.50
C ALA A 97 -15.66 12.63 -4.28
N THR A 98 -14.83 11.58 -4.43
CA THR A 98 -14.39 10.73 -3.33
C THR A 98 -13.59 11.53 -2.29
N HIS A 99 -12.65 12.37 -2.74
CA HIS A 99 -11.83 13.20 -1.84
C HIS A 99 -12.64 14.29 -1.13
N ILE A 100 -13.59 14.92 -1.82
CA ILE A 100 -14.52 15.88 -1.21
C ILE A 100 -15.34 15.21 -0.12
N GLN A 101 -15.94 14.05 -0.40
CA GLN A 101 -16.75 13.33 0.57
C GLN A 101 -15.92 12.87 1.77
N ARG A 102 -14.74 12.29 1.55
CA ARG A 102 -13.82 11.92 2.65
C ARG A 102 -13.47 13.12 3.51
N THR A 103 -13.09 14.24 2.90
CA THR A 103 -12.71 15.46 3.61
C THR A 103 -13.87 16.02 4.42
N HIS A 104 -15.09 16.02 3.85
CA HIS A 104 -16.29 16.42 4.56
C HIS A 104 -16.56 15.54 5.80
N LEU A 105 -16.49 14.22 5.67
CA LEU A 105 -16.71 13.29 6.78
C LEU A 105 -15.68 13.50 7.90
N ILE A 106 -14.39 13.61 7.56
CA ILE A 106 -13.33 13.87 8.54
C ILE A 106 -13.54 15.23 9.24
N ASN A 107 -13.84 16.28 8.48
CA ASN A 107 -14.10 17.61 9.04
C ASN A 107 -15.37 17.65 9.91
N SER A 108 -16.32 16.72 9.73
CA SER A 108 -17.49 16.55 10.59
C SER A 108 -17.21 15.72 11.85
N GLY A 109 -15.94 15.32 12.09
CA GLY A 109 -15.48 14.63 13.30
C GLY A 109 -15.43 13.10 13.18
N GLN A 110 -15.64 12.52 12.00
CA GLN A 110 -15.47 11.08 11.80
C GLN A 110 -13.99 10.70 11.75
N SER A 111 -13.67 9.49 12.20
CA SER A 111 -12.33 8.92 12.02
C SER A 111 -12.06 8.59 10.55
N LEU A 112 -10.79 8.39 10.18
CA LEU A 112 -10.45 7.92 8.82
C LEU A 112 -11.05 6.53 8.54
N THR A 113 -11.13 5.66 9.56
CA THR A 113 -11.81 4.35 9.46
C THR A 113 -13.30 4.53 9.11
N ASP A 114 -14.02 5.38 9.84
CA ASP A 114 -15.46 5.61 9.58
C ASP A 114 -15.69 6.22 8.20
N ALA A 115 -14.87 7.20 7.81
CA ALA A 115 -14.93 7.80 6.48
C ALA A 115 -14.64 6.76 5.37
N THR A 116 -13.66 5.87 5.58
CA THR A 116 -13.34 4.78 4.64
C THR A 116 -14.51 3.80 4.52
N HIS A 117 -15.11 3.39 5.64
CA HIS A 117 -16.27 2.49 5.62
C HIS A 117 -17.49 3.13 4.94
N ASN A 118 -17.74 4.42 5.14
CA ASN A 118 -18.81 5.14 4.45
C ASN A 118 -18.59 5.16 2.93
N LEU A 119 -17.36 5.38 2.49
CA LEU A 119 -17.01 5.31 1.07
C LEU A 119 -17.14 3.89 0.52
N CYS A 120 -16.71 2.86 1.26
CA CYS A 120 -16.90 1.46 0.89
C CYS A 120 -18.38 1.13 0.65
N GLU A 121 -19.28 1.57 1.54
CA GLU A 121 -20.72 1.40 1.37
C GLU A 121 -21.23 2.03 0.07
N SER A 122 -20.73 3.23 -0.28
CA SER A 122 -21.08 3.91 -1.53
C SER A 122 -20.63 3.15 -2.78
N PHE A 123 -19.62 2.28 -2.65
CA PHE A 123 -19.13 1.38 -3.70
C PHE A 123 -19.65 -0.06 -3.58
N ASN A 124 -20.65 -0.31 -2.73
CA ASN A 124 -21.20 -1.65 -2.46
C ASN A 124 -20.12 -2.64 -1.98
N LEU A 125 -19.15 -2.18 -1.23
CA LEU A 125 -18.13 -3.02 -0.60
C LEU A 125 -18.48 -3.24 0.88
N PRO A 126 -18.24 -4.46 1.42
CA PRO A 126 -18.27 -4.70 2.86
C PRO A 126 -17.22 -3.86 3.59
N LYS A 127 -17.37 -3.73 4.92
CA LYS A 127 -16.45 -2.93 5.77
C LYS A 127 -15.20 -3.71 6.18
N PHE A 128 -14.47 -4.23 5.23
CA PHE A 128 -13.24 -5.01 5.46
C PHE A 128 -11.95 -4.25 5.13
N ILE A 129 -12.05 -2.99 4.63
CA ILE A 129 -10.92 -2.13 4.33
C ILE A 129 -10.73 -1.14 5.49
N PHE A 130 -9.54 -1.13 6.06
CA PHE A 130 -9.15 -0.28 7.18
C PHE A 130 -7.89 0.51 6.84
N PRO A 131 -7.79 1.80 7.21
CA PRO A 131 -6.50 2.48 7.22
C PRO A 131 -5.57 1.82 8.24
N MET A 132 -4.28 1.77 7.99
CA MET A 132 -3.30 1.23 8.95
C MET A 132 -3.35 1.95 10.30
N SER A 133 -3.74 3.22 10.29
CA SER A 133 -3.88 4.09 11.45
C SER A 133 -4.92 5.17 11.22
N ASN A 134 -5.60 5.62 12.27
CA ASN A 134 -6.44 6.81 12.23
C ASN A 134 -5.64 8.11 12.46
N GLN A 135 -4.40 7.99 12.95
CA GLN A 135 -3.47 9.11 13.08
C GLN A 135 -2.69 9.31 11.79
N SER A 136 -2.27 10.54 11.53
CA SER A 136 -1.46 10.86 10.36
C SER A 136 -0.05 10.29 10.50
N VAL A 137 0.35 9.50 9.51
CA VAL A 137 1.74 9.11 9.26
C VAL A 137 2.08 9.55 7.86
N GLU A 138 3.18 10.26 7.69
CA GLU A 138 3.56 10.80 6.38
C GLU A 138 4.95 10.30 5.97
N THR A 139 5.03 9.68 4.81
CA THR A 139 6.28 9.22 4.21
C THR A 139 7.00 10.37 3.51
N TYR A 140 8.24 10.57 3.88
CA TYR A 140 9.17 11.48 3.22
C TYR A 140 10.35 10.72 2.65
N ILE A 141 10.81 11.16 1.48
CA ILE A 141 11.96 10.62 0.79
C ILE A 141 13.16 11.54 1.04
N GLN A 142 14.18 11.02 1.70
CA GLN A 142 15.45 11.70 1.83
C GLN A 142 16.24 11.53 0.54
N THR A 143 16.66 12.63 -0.03
CA THR A 143 17.61 12.67 -1.14
C THR A 143 18.90 13.31 -0.66
N LYS A 144 19.96 13.30 -1.47
CA LYS A 144 21.24 13.94 -1.12
C LYS A 144 21.07 15.42 -0.73
N ASN A 145 20.12 16.12 -1.34
CA ASN A 145 20.02 17.58 -1.23
C ASN A 145 18.83 18.05 -0.38
N ARG A 146 17.75 17.27 -0.27
CA ARG A 146 16.52 17.68 0.40
C ARG A 146 15.64 16.53 0.81
N LEU A 147 14.73 16.80 1.74
CA LEU A 147 13.64 15.93 2.16
C LEU A 147 12.39 16.29 1.34
N LEU A 148 11.82 15.33 0.63
CA LEU A 148 10.65 15.47 -0.22
C LEU A 148 9.45 14.73 0.39
N SER A 149 8.24 15.26 0.30
CA SER A 149 7.06 14.44 0.54
C SER A 149 6.97 13.32 -0.51
N PHE A 150 6.36 12.20 -0.16
CA PHE A 150 6.31 11.07 -1.10
C PHE A 150 5.64 11.44 -2.42
N GLN A 151 4.54 12.18 -2.39
CA GLN A 151 3.81 12.56 -3.61
C GLN A 151 4.58 13.60 -4.45
N GLU A 152 5.32 14.50 -3.81
CA GLU A 152 6.24 15.38 -4.55
C GLU A 152 7.30 14.57 -5.29
N TYR A 153 7.92 13.60 -4.61
CA TYR A 153 8.91 12.70 -5.19
C TYR A 153 8.31 11.82 -6.30
N PHE A 154 7.20 11.15 -6.00
CA PHE A 154 6.64 10.11 -6.87
C PHE A 154 5.92 10.70 -8.09
N VAL A 155 5.03 11.68 -7.89
CA VAL A 155 4.18 12.24 -8.94
C VAL A 155 4.84 13.46 -9.59
N LYS A 156 5.19 14.48 -8.81
CA LYS A 156 5.69 15.75 -9.36
C LYS A 156 7.07 15.61 -9.99
N LEU A 157 7.97 14.88 -9.33
CA LEU A 157 9.36 14.66 -9.77
C LEU A 157 9.58 13.29 -10.42
N LYS A 158 8.51 12.48 -10.64
CA LYS A 158 8.54 11.19 -11.36
C LYS A 158 9.66 10.25 -10.91
N CYS A 159 9.94 10.23 -9.61
CA CYS A 159 11.03 9.47 -8.99
C CYS A 159 12.44 9.80 -9.52
N GLU A 160 12.69 10.95 -10.15
CA GLU A 160 14.00 11.28 -10.72
C GLU A 160 15.10 11.43 -9.67
N PRO A 161 14.89 12.15 -8.51
CA PRO A 161 15.94 12.30 -7.52
C PRO A 161 16.33 10.96 -6.89
N PRO A 162 17.65 10.65 -6.73
CA PRO A 162 18.08 9.43 -6.06
C PRO A 162 17.69 9.43 -4.58
N VAL A 163 17.12 8.29 -4.13
CA VAL A 163 16.76 8.06 -2.73
C VAL A 163 17.99 7.69 -1.91
N THR A 164 18.12 8.27 -0.74
CA THR A 164 19.18 7.90 0.22
C THR A 164 18.61 7.33 1.52
N ASP A 165 17.37 7.68 1.88
CA ASP A 165 16.70 7.17 3.09
C ASP A 165 15.20 7.49 3.06
N PHE A 166 14.45 6.95 4.02
CA PHE A 166 13.03 7.18 4.25
C PHE A 166 12.79 7.73 5.65
N VAL A 167 11.92 8.74 5.77
CA VAL A 167 11.53 9.35 7.04
C VAL A 167 10.02 9.28 7.18
N PHE A 168 9.53 8.71 8.28
CA PHE A 168 8.10 8.62 8.57
C PHE A 168 7.76 9.59 9.69
N LYS A 169 7.07 10.68 9.38
CA LYS A 169 6.63 11.67 10.36
C LYS A 169 5.31 11.24 11.00
N GLY A 170 5.15 11.55 12.27
CA GLY A 170 3.92 11.26 13.01
C GLY A 170 3.85 9.88 13.66
N LEU A 171 4.84 9.00 13.44
CA LEU A 171 4.90 7.67 14.07
C LEU A 171 4.87 7.71 15.60
N ASP A 172 5.43 8.75 16.21
CA ASP A 172 5.46 8.95 17.65
C ASP A 172 4.07 9.16 18.27
N LYS A 173 3.09 9.51 17.44
CA LYS A 173 1.69 9.77 17.84
C LYS A 173 0.70 8.80 17.20
N ALA A 174 1.17 7.91 16.34
CA ALA A 174 0.35 6.96 15.62
C ALA A 174 0.43 5.57 16.27
N ASP A 175 -0.70 4.87 16.22
CA ASP A 175 -0.78 3.46 16.59
C ASP A 175 -1.45 2.68 15.46
N PHE A 176 -1.15 1.38 15.39
CA PHE A 176 -1.86 0.51 14.45
C PHE A 176 -3.35 0.53 14.76
N ASN A 177 -4.17 0.51 13.72
CA ASN A 177 -5.61 0.70 13.84
C ASN A 177 -6.19 -0.13 14.99
N LYS A 178 -6.77 0.55 15.96
CA LYS A 178 -7.26 -0.07 17.22
C LYS A 178 -8.46 -1.00 17.00
N ASP A 179 -9.19 -0.81 15.90
CA ASP A 179 -10.35 -1.62 15.55
C ASP A 179 -9.93 -2.99 14.99
N LEU A 180 -8.61 -3.20 14.75
CA LEU A 180 -8.02 -4.46 14.31
C LEU A 180 -7.36 -5.18 15.50
N ASP A 181 -8.00 -6.26 15.94
CA ASP A 181 -7.42 -7.19 16.93
C ASP A 181 -6.58 -8.25 16.20
N LEU A 182 -5.25 -8.09 16.26
CA LEU A 182 -4.30 -8.94 15.56
C LEU A 182 -4.39 -10.42 15.99
N SER A 183 -4.88 -10.70 17.21
CA SER A 183 -4.99 -12.07 17.73
C SER A 183 -6.13 -12.88 17.09
N THR A 184 -7.03 -12.23 16.38
CA THR A 184 -8.17 -12.88 15.72
C THR A 184 -7.86 -13.44 14.34
N TYR A 185 -6.69 -13.12 13.78
CA TYR A 185 -6.29 -13.57 12.45
C TYR A 185 -5.43 -14.82 12.52
N ASP A 186 -5.83 -15.84 11.77
CA ASP A 186 -5.08 -17.09 11.62
C ASP A 186 -3.85 -16.92 10.70
N GLU A 187 -3.91 -15.95 9.80
CA GLU A 187 -2.89 -15.69 8.80
C GLU A 187 -2.79 -14.19 8.49
N ILE A 188 -1.58 -13.66 8.50
CA ILE A 188 -1.28 -12.29 8.07
C ILE A 188 -0.47 -12.36 6.78
N ILE A 189 -0.92 -11.66 5.75
CA ILE A 189 -0.29 -11.63 4.44
C ILE A 189 0.33 -10.26 4.19
N ILE A 190 1.64 -10.21 4.04
CA ILE A 190 2.33 -9.03 3.51
C ILE A 190 2.20 -9.07 1.99
N CYS A 191 1.36 -8.19 1.44
CA CYS A 191 1.07 -8.12 0.01
C CYS A 191 2.30 -7.72 -0.82
N PRO A 192 2.32 -8.00 -2.14
CA PRO A 192 3.42 -7.62 -3.04
C PRO A 192 3.41 -6.11 -3.32
N SER A 193 3.53 -5.34 -2.27
CA SER A 193 3.60 -3.88 -2.23
C SER A 193 5.04 -3.41 -2.07
N ASN A 194 5.31 -2.14 -2.33
CA ASN A 194 6.66 -1.59 -2.12
C ASN A 194 7.08 -1.74 -0.64
N PRO A 195 8.17 -2.46 -0.32
CA PRO A 195 8.58 -2.71 1.05
C PRO A 195 8.93 -1.42 1.81
N TYR A 196 9.49 -0.41 1.14
CA TYR A 196 10.01 0.79 1.77
C TYR A 196 8.94 1.83 2.10
N VAL A 197 8.02 2.08 1.16
CA VAL A 197 7.07 3.19 1.26
C VAL A 197 5.62 2.74 1.50
N SER A 198 5.26 1.49 1.19
CA SER A 198 3.90 0.98 1.41
C SER A 198 3.80 0.07 2.64
N ILE A 199 4.80 -0.80 2.89
CA ILE A 199 4.74 -1.75 4.02
C ILE A 199 5.52 -1.22 5.23
N ASN A 200 6.71 -0.65 5.02
CA ASN A 200 7.52 -0.16 6.14
C ASN A 200 6.79 0.85 7.05
N PRO A 201 5.98 1.81 6.55
CA PRO A 201 5.22 2.69 7.44
C PRO A 201 4.35 1.92 8.44
N MET A 202 3.72 0.80 8.01
CA MET A 202 2.95 -0.08 8.89
C MET A 202 3.84 -0.81 9.89
N LEU A 203 4.98 -1.36 9.43
CA LEU A 203 5.94 -2.09 10.27
C LEU A 203 6.61 -1.20 11.32
N GLN A 204 6.59 0.12 11.17
CA GLN A 204 7.10 1.04 12.19
C GLN A 204 6.07 1.29 13.31
N LEU A 205 4.80 0.92 13.15
CA LEU A 205 3.79 1.04 14.19
C LEU A 205 4.00 -0.02 15.28
N PRO A 206 4.24 0.36 16.56
CA PRO A 206 4.76 -0.57 17.57
C PRO A 206 3.88 -1.80 17.80
N LYS A 207 2.55 -1.64 17.84
CA LYS A 207 1.61 -2.75 18.05
C LYS A 207 1.73 -3.82 16.97
N LEU A 208 1.75 -3.41 15.69
CA LEU A 208 1.90 -4.34 14.58
C LEU A 208 3.30 -4.96 14.55
N LYS A 209 4.34 -4.12 14.68
CA LYS A 209 5.74 -4.55 14.66
C LYS A 209 6.02 -5.66 15.66
N ASN A 210 5.62 -5.46 16.93
CA ASN A 210 5.85 -6.43 18.00
C ASN A 210 5.07 -7.72 17.74
N TYR A 211 3.81 -7.59 17.31
CA TYR A 211 2.98 -8.76 17.01
C TYR A 211 3.58 -9.62 15.88
N LEU A 212 3.99 -9.01 14.76
CA LEU A 212 4.60 -9.76 13.65
C LEU A 212 5.93 -10.42 14.05
N HIS A 213 6.72 -9.77 14.91
CA HIS A 213 7.95 -10.34 15.44
C HIS A 213 7.67 -11.60 16.30
N ASP A 214 6.69 -11.53 17.19
CA ASP A 214 6.37 -12.61 18.13
C ASP A 214 5.63 -13.78 17.44
N TYR A 215 4.87 -13.50 16.39
CA TYR A 215 4.03 -14.45 15.65
C TYR A 215 4.41 -14.60 14.17
N SER A 216 5.69 -14.45 13.85
CA SER A 216 6.21 -14.52 12.46
C SER A 216 5.87 -15.81 11.70
N HIS A 217 5.60 -16.91 12.42
CA HIS A 217 5.16 -18.19 11.85
C HIS A 217 3.75 -18.15 11.23
N ASN A 218 2.93 -17.18 11.61
CA ASN A 218 1.60 -16.94 11.02
C ASN A 218 1.63 -15.85 9.93
N VAL A 219 2.83 -15.42 9.52
CA VAL A 219 2.98 -14.37 8.53
C VAL A 219 3.56 -14.91 7.24
N THR A 220 2.93 -14.57 6.14
CA THR A 220 3.37 -14.93 4.79
C THR A 220 3.67 -13.66 4.00
N THR A 221 4.84 -13.61 3.38
CA THR A 221 5.25 -12.53 2.48
C THR A 221 5.06 -12.95 1.03
N ILE A 222 4.48 -12.07 0.22
CA ILE A 222 4.45 -12.25 -1.24
C ILE A 222 5.48 -11.29 -1.84
N SER A 223 6.44 -11.82 -2.61
CA SER A 223 7.50 -10.99 -3.21
C SER A 223 6.95 -9.98 -4.21
N PRO A 224 7.32 -8.67 -4.11
CA PRO A 224 7.05 -7.68 -5.15
C PRO A 224 8.08 -7.72 -6.30
N ILE A 225 9.13 -8.53 -6.18
CA ILE A 225 10.18 -8.69 -7.20
C ILE A 225 9.96 -10.01 -7.92
N VAL A 226 10.01 -9.94 -9.25
CA VAL A 226 9.90 -11.05 -10.18
C VAL A 226 11.03 -10.89 -11.22
N ASN A 227 11.88 -11.91 -11.36
CA ASN A 227 13.00 -11.91 -12.32
C ASN A 227 13.86 -10.64 -12.22
N ALA A 228 14.31 -10.30 -11.00
CA ALA A 228 15.10 -9.10 -10.69
C ALA A 228 14.47 -7.77 -11.14
N GLN A 229 13.14 -7.70 -11.20
CA GLN A 229 12.40 -6.51 -11.60
C GLN A 229 11.21 -6.24 -10.65
N SER A 230 10.81 -4.99 -10.51
CA SER A 230 9.50 -4.64 -9.98
C SER A 230 8.50 -4.51 -11.13
N LEU A 231 7.37 -5.20 -11.02
CA LEU A 231 6.33 -5.17 -12.07
C LEU A 231 5.69 -3.79 -12.20
N LYS A 232 5.61 -3.04 -11.10
CA LYS A 232 5.10 -1.66 -11.05
C LYS A 232 5.80 -0.87 -9.94
N GLY A 233 5.82 0.46 -10.13
CA GLY A 233 6.37 1.38 -9.15
C GLY A 233 7.91 1.37 -9.04
N PRO A 234 8.47 2.17 -8.14
CA PRO A 234 9.91 2.45 -8.08
C PRO A 234 10.72 1.48 -7.21
N THR A 235 10.19 0.32 -6.81
CA THR A 235 10.84 -0.58 -5.83
C THR A 235 12.25 -0.97 -6.27
N ALA A 236 12.42 -1.47 -7.52
CA ALA A 236 13.73 -1.87 -8.03
C ALA A 236 14.72 -0.71 -8.09
N LYS A 237 14.25 0.48 -8.53
CA LYS A 237 15.05 1.71 -8.53
C LYS A 237 15.50 2.09 -7.11
N MET A 238 14.58 2.08 -6.14
CA MET A 238 14.88 2.39 -4.74
C MET A 238 15.91 1.41 -4.15
N MET A 239 15.78 0.09 -4.44
CA MET A 239 16.76 -0.91 -4.02
C MET A 239 18.17 -0.59 -4.55
N GLN A 240 18.29 -0.29 -5.85
CA GLN A 240 19.56 0.06 -6.48
C GLN A 240 20.18 1.32 -5.87
N GLU A 241 19.38 2.35 -5.64
CA GLU A 241 19.85 3.63 -5.08
C GLU A 241 20.29 3.49 -3.62
N LEU A 242 19.72 2.56 -2.89
CA LEU A 242 20.14 2.19 -1.54
C LEU A 242 21.34 1.20 -1.53
N GLY A 243 21.92 0.91 -2.69
CA GLY A 243 23.05 -0.02 -2.82
C GLY A 243 22.69 -1.48 -2.59
N GLN A 244 21.41 -1.84 -2.77
CA GLN A 244 20.90 -3.19 -2.59
C GLN A 244 20.70 -3.89 -3.94
N GLU A 245 20.90 -5.20 -3.94
CA GLU A 245 20.58 -6.04 -5.08
C GLU A 245 19.07 -6.12 -5.28
N VAL A 246 18.61 -6.05 -6.54
CA VAL A 246 17.20 -6.25 -6.88
C VAL A 246 16.94 -7.75 -6.98
N SER A 247 16.58 -8.37 -5.86
CA SER A 247 16.37 -9.83 -5.77
C SER A 247 15.31 -10.16 -4.72
N VAL A 248 14.73 -11.36 -4.83
CA VAL A 248 13.81 -11.89 -3.80
C VAL A 248 14.54 -12.11 -2.48
N LYS A 249 15.83 -12.40 -2.51
CA LYS A 249 16.68 -12.52 -1.32
C LYS A 249 16.76 -11.20 -0.53
N THR A 250 16.84 -10.07 -1.20
CA THR A 250 16.82 -8.75 -0.54
C THR A 250 15.46 -8.49 0.12
N ILE A 251 14.36 -8.87 -0.52
CA ILE A 251 13.01 -8.81 0.06
C ILE A 251 12.91 -9.72 1.30
N ALA A 252 13.40 -10.97 1.21
CA ALA A 252 13.42 -11.89 2.32
C ALA A 252 14.21 -11.33 3.52
N LYS A 253 15.40 -10.79 3.29
CA LYS A 253 16.19 -10.13 4.35
C LYS A 253 15.44 -8.95 4.99
N PHE A 254 14.71 -8.18 4.22
CA PHE A 254 13.92 -7.05 4.73
C PHE A 254 12.82 -7.52 5.70
N TYR A 255 12.16 -8.65 5.41
CA TYR A 255 11.06 -9.18 6.21
C TYR A 255 11.44 -10.30 7.19
N ASN A 256 12.73 -10.66 7.31
CA ASN A 256 13.19 -11.84 8.07
C ASN A 256 12.74 -11.88 9.55
N ASN A 257 12.57 -10.71 10.17
CA ASN A 257 12.10 -10.61 11.55
C ASN A 257 10.55 -10.65 11.68
N TYR A 258 9.82 -10.66 10.57
CA TYR A 258 8.36 -10.50 10.55
C TYR A 258 7.62 -11.65 9.89
N SER A 259 8.29 -12.48 9.09
CA SER A 259 7.67 -13.53 8.30
C SER A 259 8.58 -14.73 8.20
N GLN A 260 7.99 -15.94 8.27
CA GLN A 260 8.71 -17.21 8.06
C GLN A 260 8.31 -17.91 6.76
N ARG A 261 7.32 -17.41 6.04
CA ARG A 261 6.89 -17.95 4.74
C ARG A 261 7.01 -16.90 3.66
N ILE A 262 7.48 -17.31 2.50
CA ILE A 262 7.61 -16.42 1.35
C ILE A 262 7.14 -17.10 0.07
N PHE A 263 6.31 -16.40 -0.69
CA PHE A 263 5.96 -16.75 -2.06
C PHE A 263 6.86 -16.00 -3.02
N ILE A 264 7.48 -16.73 -3.93
CA ILE A 264 8.33 -16.21 -5.00
C ILE A 264 7.80 -16.67 -6.36
N ASP A 265 8.14 -15.92 -7.39
CA ASP A 265 7.78 -16.28 -8.77
C ASP A 265 8.57 -17.50 -9.26
N SER A 266 7.99 -18.29 -10.16
CA SER A 266 8.63 -19.44 -10.76
C SER A 266 9.92 -19.10 -11.50
N SER A 267 10.08 -17.87 -11.99
CA SER A 267 11.31 -17.36 -12.61
C SER A 267 12.46 -17.15 -11.64
N ASP A 268 12.17 -17.04 -10.33
CA ASP A 268 13.16 -16.81 -9.26
C ASP A 268 13.51 -18.09 -8.48
N VAL A 269 13.12 -19.27 -8.97
CA VAL A 269 13.33 -20.58 -8.30
C VAL A 269 14.78 -20.84 -7.90
N SER A 270 15.75 -20.32 -8.64
CA SER A 270 17.18 -20.46 -8.36
C SER A 270 17.62 -19.79 -7.04
N GLU A 271 16.83 -18.90 -6.47
CA GLU A 271 17.11 -18.26 -5.19
C GLU A 271 16.55 -19.04 -3.98
N SER A 272 15.79 -20.12 -4.21
CA SER A 272 15.10 -20.89 -3.15
C SER A 272 16.04 -21.41 -2.06
N ASP A 273 17.20 -21.95 -2.42
CA ASP A 273 18.16 -22.45 -1.42
C ASP A 273 18.67 -21.33 -0.51
N ALA A 274 18.96 -20.15 -1.08
CA ALA A 274 19.40 -19.00 -0.31
C ALA A 274 18.30 -18.44 0.62
N LEU A 275 17.02 -18.61 0.26
CA LEU A 275 15.89 -18.25 1.10
C LEU A 275 15.66 -19.27 2.22
N ASN A 276 15.80 -20.57 1.93
CA ASN A 276 15.77 -21.64 2.93
C ASN A 276 16.88 -21.45 3.98
N ASP A 277 18.10 -21.06 3.56
CA ASP A 277 19.22 -20.74 4.45
C ASP A 277 18.93 -19.54 5.37
N LEU A 278 18.04 -18.62 4.95
CA LEU A 278 17.53 -17.52 5.79
C LEU A 278 16.42 -17.97 6.74
N GLY A 279 15.98 -19.22 6.69
CA GLY A 279 14.95 -19.79 7.55
C GLY A 279 13.52 -19.66 7.01
N TYR A 280 13.34 -19.34 5.74
CA TYR A 280 12.00 -19.26 5.13
C TYR A 280 11.51 -20.64 4.66
N GLU A 281 10.21 -20.87 4.86
CA GLU A 281 9.44 -21.84 4.06
C GLU A 281 9.10 -21.18 2.72
N VAL A 282 9.69 -21.69 1.63
CA VAL A 282 9.60 -21.08 0.29
C VAL A 282 8.50 -21.76 -0.52
N HIS A 283 7.58 -20.95 -1.05
CA HIS A 283 6.53 -21.37 -1.96
C HIS A 283 6.75 -20.75 -3.35
N ILE A 284 6.71 -21.58 -4.38
CA ILE A 284 6.96 -21.17 -5.77
C ILE A 284 5.63 -21.19 -6.53
N THR A 285 5.26 -20.08 -7.17
CA THR A 285 4.06 -19.97 -8.00
C THR A 285 4.21 -18.82 -8.99
N ASP A 286 3.28 -18.67 -9.92
CA ASP A 286 3.25 -17.50 -10.80
C ASP A 286 2.69 -16.30 -10.02
N LEU A 287 3.49 -15.26 -9.84
CA LEU A 287 3.11 -14.05 -9.12
C LEU A 287 2.60 -12.94 -10.03
N ILE A 288 2.67 -13.10 -11.36
CA ILE A 288 2.14 -12.12 -12.30
C ILE A 288 0.61 -12.24 -12.34
N MET A 289 -0.05 -11.40 -11.57
CA MET A 289 -1.50 -11.33 -11.53
C MET A 289 -2.04 -10.60 -12.76
N ASN A 290 -2.55 -11.37 -13.74
CA ASN A 290 -3.27 -10.84 -14.88
C ASN A 290 -4.70 -10.48 -14.44
N SER A 291 -5.11 -9.24 -14.68
CA SER A 291 -6.47 -8.74 -14.41
C SER A 291 -7.46 -9.23 -15.45
#